data_97132e8a5914f109510e1f44558bbf62
#
_entry.id   97132e8a5914f109510e1f44558bbf62
#
_cell.length_a   1.000
_cell.length_b   1.000
_cell.length_c   1.000
_cell.angle_alpha   90.00
_cell.angle_beta   90.00
_cell.angle_gamma   90.00
#
_symmetry.space_group_name_H-M   'P 1'
#
loop_
_entity.id
_entity.type
_entity.pdbx_description
1 polymer ?
#
loop_
_entity_poly.entity_id
_entity_poly.type
_entity_poly.pdbx_seq_one_letter_code
_entity_poly.pdbx_strand_id
1 'polypeptide(L)'
;VTKDCLVRMAVRMSDLQGHVLDETPLEGVWYLHGHGDIFPAFEAKLEGKKVGAVLSFTLEPEEAFGEFDEQLVILRDAAELADPADVRVGLLFESVKGAKPSERPYRVTALADGKALLDANHPLAGWTLRFDVKILEIADAPEGDVHDNAVVPDFLSVQGSV
;
A
#
# COMPACT_ATOMS: atom_id res chain seq x y z
N VAL A 1 16.84 -16.32 -1.74
CA VAL A 1 15.71 -15.98 -0.85
C VAL A 1 14.85 -17.21 -0.66
N THR A 2 14.70 -17.64 0.56
CA THR A 2 13.85 -18.76 0.94
C THR A 2 13.01 -18.37 2.16
N LYS A 3 12.02 -19.21 2.47
CA LYS A 3 11.16 -18.98 3.65
C LYS A 3 12.01 -18.87 4.92
N ASP A 4 11.62 -18.00 5.81
CA ASP A 4 12.26 -17.72 7.11
C ASP A 4 13.61 -16.99 7.00
N CYS A 5 13.96 -16.45 5.84
CA CYS A 5 15.12 -15.58 5.70
C CYS A 5 14.72 -14.13 5.93
N LEU A 6 15.65 -13.37 6.54
CA LEU A 6 15.58 -11.92 6.55
C LEU A 6 16.26 -11.40 5.28
N VAL A 7 15.56 -10.54 4.57
CA VAL A 7 16.04 -9.98 3.30
C VAL A 7 16.10 -8.48 3.41
N ARG A 8 17.25 -7.90 3.11
CA ARG A 8 17.41 -6.45 2.98
C ARG A 8 17.38 -6.10 1.51
N MET A 9 16.49 -5.20 1.15
CA MET A 9 16.28 -4.81 -0.25
C MET A 9 16.06 -3.32 -0.39
N ALA A 10 16.44 -2.78 -1.52
CA ALA A 10 16.07 -1.44 -1.93
C ALA A 10 14.98 -1.56 -3.00
N VAL A 11 13.90 -0.81 -2.84
CA VAL A 11 12.73 -0.91 -3.70
C VAL A 11 12.29 0.47 -4.15
N ARG A 12 11.96 0.60 -5.43
CA ARG A 12 11.33 1.78 -6.00
C ARG A 12 10.02 1.36 -6.63
N MET A 13 8.93 2.02 -6.23
CA MET A 13 7.60 1.82 -6.80
C MET A 13 7.26 2.98 -7.72
N SER A 14 6.86 2.66 -8.93
CA SER A 14 6.50 3.67 -9.93
C SER A 14 5.23 3.27 -10.67
N ASP A 15 4.62 4.25 -11.36
CA ASP A 15 3.52 3.96 -12.28
C ASP A 15 4.07 3.44 -13.61
N LEU A 16 3.19 3.08 -14.54
CA LEU A 16 3.61 2.57 -15.84
C LEU A 16 4.21 3.64 -16.75
N GLN A 17 4.10 4.90 -16.36
CA GLN A 17 4.67 6.03 -17.10
C GLN A 17 6.05 6.42 -16.59
N GLY A 18 6.52 5.75 -15.53
CA GLY A 18 7.85 5.99 -14.97
C GLY A 18 7.90 7.00 -13.84
N HIS A 19 6.74 7.50 -13.38
CA HIS A 19 6.71 8.41 -12.23
C HIS A 19 6.91 7.62 -10.94
N VAL A 20 7.94 7.98 -10.17
CA VAL A 20 8.22 7.34 -8.89
C VAL A 20 7.15 7.77 -7.88
N LEU A 21 6.45 6.78 -7.30
CA LEU A 21 5.41 7.01 -6.31
C LEU A 21 5.93 6.91 -4.90
N ASP A 22 6.87 5.99 -4.66
CA ASP A 22 7.53 5.82 -3.38
C ASP A 22 8.82 5.03 -3.56
N GLU A 23 9.72 5.10 -2.59
CA GLU A 23 10.95 4.30 -2.61
C GLU A 23 11.51 4.15 -1.20
N THR A 24 12.31 3.09 -1.01
CA THR A 24 13.02 2.88 0.25
C THR A 24 14.29 3.74 0.28
N PRO A 25 14.91 3.94 1.48
CA PRO A 25 16.25 4.48 1.55
C PRO A 25 17.25 3.62 0.75
N LEU A 26 18.38 4.20 0.36
CA LEU A 26 19.41 3.48 -0.41
C LEU A 26 19.99 2.30 0.35
N GLU A 27 20.07 2.38 1.67
CA GLU A 27 20.52 1.27 2.54
C GLU A 27 19.49 0.14 2.59
N GLY A 28 18.28 0.38 2.08
CA GLY A 28 17.23 -0.61 1.99
C GLY A 28 16.45 -0.83 3.27
N VAL A 29 15.53 -1.80 3.22
CA VAL A 29 14.69 -2.19 4.34
C VAL A 29 14.72 -3.70 4.48
N TRP A 30 14.52 -4.18 5.71
CA TRP A 30 14.48 -5.62 6.01
C TRP A 30 13.04 -6.11 6.04
N TYR A 31 12.81 -7.31 5.52
CA TYR A 31 11.56 -8.03 5.72
C TYR A 31 11.84 -9.51 5.96
N LEU A 32 10.87 -10.20 6.56
CA LEU A 32 10.93 -11.64 6.78
C LEU A 32 10.18 -12.34 5.64
N HIS A 33 10.90 -13.15 4.87
CA HIS A 33 10.33 -13.82 3.71
C HIS A 33 9.44 -15.00 4.12
N GLY A 34 8.27 -15.11 3.50
CA GLY A 34 7.33 -16.21 3.69
C GLY A 34 6.33 -16.04 4.82
N HIS A 35 6.25 -14.84 5.43
CA HIS A 35 5.38 -14.59 6.59
C HIS A 35 4.32 -13.53 6.35
N GLY A 36 4.12 -13.12 5.09
CA GLY A 36 3.07 -12.15 4.76
C GLY A 36 3.40 -10.71 5.10
N ASP A 37 4.66 -10.38 5.33
CA ASP A 37 5.08 -9.00 5.62
C ASP A 37 4.89 -8.08 4.42
N ILE A 38 5.00 -8.62 3.22
CA ILE A 38 4.83 -7.88 1.96
C ILE A 38 3.81 -8.62 1.08
N PHE A 39 3.42 -8.01 -0.04
CA PHE A 39 2.44 -8.63 -0.94
C PHE A 39 2.89 -10.03 -1.36
N PRO A 40 2.00 -11.04 -1.32
CA PRO A 40 2.37 -12.41 -1.73
C PRO A 40 2.95 -12.50 -3.13
N ALA A 41 2.40 -11.74 -4.09
CA ALA A 41 2.91 -11.72 -5.45
C ALA A 41 4.32 -11.13 -5.52
N PHE A 42 4.62 -10.14 -4.68
CA PHE A 42 5.95 -9.56 -4.57
C PHE A 42 6.95 -10.59 -4.01
N GLU A 43 6.58 -11.27 -2.93
CA GLU A 43 7.42 -12.32 -2.34
C GLU A 43 7.73 -13.42 -3.35
N ALA A 44 6.74 -13.84 -4.15
CA ALA A 44 6.91 -14.87 -5.16
C ALA A 44 7.96 -14.48 -6.20
N LYS A 45 8.09 -13.19 -6.52
CA LYS A 45 9.09 -12.71 -7.46
C LYS A 45 10.52 -12.80 -6.89
N LEU A 46 10.64 -12.71 -5.57
CA LEU A 46 11.94 -12.76 -4.89
C LEU A 46 12.40 -14.15 -4.55
N GLU A 47 11.49 -15.13 -4.51
CA GLU A 47 11.81 -16.51 -4.16
C GLU A 47 12.95 -17.07 -5.02
N GLY A 48 13.97 -17.64 -4.38
CA GLY A 48 15.11 -18.22 -5.07
C GLY A 48 16.16 -17.24 -5.57
N LYS A 49 15.97 -15.96 -5.37
CA LYS A 49 16.94 -14.93 -5.80
C LYS A 49 18.09 -14.83 -4.80
N LYS A 50 19.21 -14.28 -5.25
CA LYS A 50 20.45 -14.18 -4.46
C LYS A 50 20.80 -12.72 -4.19
N VAL A 51 21.70 -12.51 -3.24
CA VAL A 51 22.27 -11.18 -2.98
C VAL A 51 22.85 -10.60 -4.26
N GLY A 52 22.56 -9.34 -4.52
CA GLY A 52 22.99 -8.65 -5.73
C GLY A 52 22.01 -8.75 -6.89
N ALA A 53 20.95 -9.57 -6.77
CA ALA A 53 19.94 -9.68 -7.82
C ALA A 53 19.21 -8.34 -8.00
N VAL A 54 19.02 -7.96 -9.25
CA VAL A 54 18.24 -6.78 -9.63
C VAL A 54 17.03 -7.27 -10.41
N LEU A 55 15.84 -6.87 -9.96
CA LEU A 55 14.59 -7.30 -10.55
C LEU A 55 13.74 -6.10 -10.94
N SER A 56 12.98 -6.26 -12.00
CA SER A 56 11.98 -5.28 -12.39
C SER A 56 10.74 -6.06 -12.81
N PHE A 57 9.60 -5.73 -12.18
CA PHE A 57 8.34 -6.42 -12.46
C PHE A 57 7.17 -5.50 -12.19
N THR A 58 6.00 -5.89 -12.69
CA THR A 58 4.75 -5.17 -12.44
C THR A 58 3.81 -6.04 -11.63
N LEU A 59 3.00 -5.41 -10.79
CA LEU A 59 1.89 -6.06 -10.09
C LEU A 59 0.58 -5.44 -10.56
N GLU A 60 -0.39 -6.30 -10.87
CA GLU A 60 -1.73 -5.87 -11.20
C GLU A 60 -2.45 -5.39 -9.93
N PRO A 61 -3.57 -4.62 -10.07
CA PRO A 61 -4.26 -4.11 -8.88
C PRO A 61 -4.60 -5.19 -7.86
N GLU A 62 -5.10 -6.33 -8.28
CA GLU A 62 -5.48 -7.43 -7.38
C GLU A 62 -4.30 -8.04 -6.64
N GLU A 63 -3.07 -7.84 -7.14
CA GLU A 63 -1.84 -8.33 -6.52
C GLU A 63 -1.19 -7.31 -5.59
N ALA A 64 -1.68 -6.09 -5.59
CA ALA A 64 -1.10 -4.97 -4.82
C ALA A 64 -2.15 -4.30 -3.94
N PHE A 65 -2.63 -3.11 -4.32
CA PHE A 65 -3.53 -2.31 -3.48
C PHE A 65 -5.01 -2.56 -3.75
N GLY A 66 -5.33 -3.56 -4.56
CA GLY A 66 -6.70 -3.94 -4.86
C GLY A 66 -7.28 -3.14 -6.02
N GLU A 67 -8.40 -3.65 -6.52
CA GLU A 67 -9.13 -3.00 -7.59
C GLU A 67 -9.89 -1.78 -7.05
N PHE A 68 -10.13 -0.81 -7.92
CA PHE A 68 -10.94 0.35 -7.58
C PHE A 68 -12.41 -0.07 -7.45
N ASP A 69 -13.05 0.28 -6.32
CA ASP A 69 -14.45 -0.02 -6.06
C ASP A 69 -15.27 1.27 -6.17
N GLU A 70 -16.10 1.36 -7.21
CA GLU A 70 -16.95 2.53 -7.43
C GLU A 70 -17.99 2.73 -6.32
N GLN A 71 -18.36 1.67 -5.59
CA GLN A 71 -19.30 1.76 -4.48
C GLN A 71 -18.68 2.46 -3.26
N LEU A 72 -17.36 2.59 -3.22
CA LEU A 72 -16.66 3.32 -2.16
C LEU A 72 -16.49 4.80 -2.49
N VAL A 73 -17.01 5.25 -3.63
CA VAL A 73 -17.07 6.67 -4.00
C VAL A 73 -18.53 7.12 -3.87
N ILE A 74 -18.77 8.08 -2.97
CA ILE A 74 -20.12 8.53 -2.66
C ILE A 74 -20.20 10.06 -2.68
N LEU A 75 -21.41 10.55 -2.97
CA LEU A 75 -21.73 11.98 -2.92
C LEU A 75 -22.75 12.20 -1.81
N ARG A 76 -22.48 13.15 -0.91
CA ARG A 76 -23.36 13.50 0.20
C ARG A 76 -23.45 15.02 0.35
N ASP A 77 -24.57 15.50 0.88
CA ASP A 77 -24.66 16.90 1.29
C ASP A 77 -23.71 17.11 2.49
N ALA A 78 -22.94 18.19 2.45
CA ALA A 78 -21.99 18.46 3.53
C ALA A 78 -22.69 18.56 4.90
N ALA A 79 -23.90 19.09 4.93
CA ALA A 79 -24.69 19.21 6.16
C ALA A 79 -25.07 17.85 6.76
N GLU A 80 -25.11 16.78 5.98
CA GLU A 80 -25.38 15.42 6.48
C GLU A 80 -24.18 14.81 7.20
N LEU A 81 -22.99 15.32 6.94
CA LEU A 81 -21.75 14.76 7.47
C LEU A 81 -21.33 15.44 8.77
N ALA A 82 -21.39 16.76 8.79
CA ALA A 82 -20.99 17.61 9.92
C ALA A 82 -21.49 19.03 9.65
N ASP A 83 -21.11 20.00 10.51
CA ASP A 83 -21.35 21.39 10.22
C ASP A 83 -20.66 21.73 8.88
N PRO A 84 -21.38 22.25 7.88
CA PRO A 84 -20.79 22.53 6.57
C PRO A 84 -19.53 23.40 6.64
N ALA A 85 -19.40 24.25 7.65
CA ALA A 85 -18.21 25.08 7.85
C ALA A 85 -16.97 24.24 8.20
N ASP A 86 -17.17 23.03 8.76
CA ASP A 86 -16.09 22.16 9.18
C ASP A 86 -15.71 21.10 8.12
N VAL A 87 -16.53 20.95 7.10
CA VAL A 87 -16.28 19.96 6.03
C VAL A 87 -15.30 20.55 5.03
N ARG A 88 -14.18 19.86 4.83
CA ARG A 88 -13.12 20.30 3.92
C ARG A 88 -12.47 19.11 3.24
N VAL A 89 -11.81 19.34 2.11
CA VAL A 89 -11.05 18.33 1.40
C VAL A 89 -9.97 17.77 2.33
N GLY A 90 -9.88 16.43 2.39
CA GLY A 90 -8.95 15.74 3.27
C GLY A 90 -9.54 15.27 4.59
N LEU A 91 -10.73 15.75 4.96
CA LEU A 91 -11.39 15.31 6.19
C LEU A 91 -11.81 13.84 6.06
N LEU A 92 -11.62 13.07 7.15
CA LEU A 92 -11.89 11.64 7.20
C LEU A 92 -13.13 11.33 8.03
N PHE A 93 -13.94 10.38 7.55
CA PHE A 93 -15.10 9.84 8.27
C PHE A 93 -14.96 8.31 8.31
N GLU A 94 -14.92 7.73 9.49
CA GLU A 94 -14.79 6.28 9.64
C GLU A 94 -16.01 5.54 9.10
N SER A 95 -17.18 6.15 9.17
CA SER A 95 -18.40 5.62 8.59
C SER A 95 -19.28 6.74 8.10
N VAL A 96 -20.05 6.47 7.05
CA VAL A 96 -21.02 7.40 6.49
C VAL A 96 -22.34 6.68 6.38
N LYS A 97 -23.41 7.28 6.90
CA LYS A 97 -24.74 6.67 6.91
C LYS A 97 -25.20 6.33 5.48
N GLY A 98 -25.60 5.08 5.28
CA GLY A 98 -26.06 4.58 3.99
C GLY A 98 -24.96 4.21 3.01
N ALA A 99 -23.70 4.39 3.39
CA ALA A 99 -22.56 4.03 2.54
C ALA A 99 -22.09 2.61 2.82
N LYS A 100 -21.43 2.01 1.84
CA LYS A 100 -20.85 0.67 1.97
C LYS A 100 -19.78 0.69 3.07
N PRO A 101 -19.80 -0.29 4.01
CA PRO A 101 -18.73 -0.41 4.99
C PRO A 101 -17.39 -0.61 4.30
N SER A 102 -16.35 0.03 4.84
CA SER A 102 -15.00 -0.04 4.30
C SER A 102 -13.99 -0.17 5.42
N GLU A 103 -12.90 -0.88 5.16
CA GLU A 103 -11.77 -0.97 6.10
C GLU A 103 -11.01 0.34 6.21
N ARG A 104 -11.12 1.19 5.19
CA ARG A 104 -10.50 2.52 5.18
C ARG A 104 -11.56 3.57 5.43
N PRO A 105 -11.19 4.69 6.08
CA PRO A 105 -12.14 5.79 6.25
C PRO A 105 -12.47 6.42 4.91
N TYR A 106 -13.67 7.03 4.83
CA TYR A 106 -14.06 7.85 3.71
C TYR A 106 -13.38 9.21 3.81
N ARG A 107 -12.70 9.61 2.76
CA ARG A 107 -12.01 10.90 2.70
C ARG A 107 -12.73 11.84 1.74
N VAL A 108 -12.91 13.07 2.17
CA VAL A 108 -13.46 14.11 1.31
C VAL A 108 -12.44 14.46 0.24
N THR A 109 -12.79 14.23 -1.04
CA THR A 109 -11.90 14.46 -2.16
C THR A 109 -12.26 15.71 -2.95
N ALA A 110 -13.51 16.18 -2.86
CA ALA A 110 -13.95 17.39 -3.54
C ALA A 110 -15.16 17.99 -2.81
N LEU A 111 -15.32 19.29 -2.93
CA LEU A 111 -16.44 20.05 -2.40
C LEU A 111 -16.96 20.97 -3.48
N ALA A 112 -18.27 20.94 -3.70
CA ALA A 112 -18.94 21.83 -4.66
C ALA A 112 -20.42 21.94 -4.33
N ASP A 113 -20.95 23.14 -4.39
CA ASP A 113 -22.40 23.41 -4.26
C ASP A 113 -23.03 22.82 -2.98
N GLY A 114 -22.28 22.86 -1.87
CA GLY A 114 -22.74 22.32 -0.59
C GLY A 114 -22.69 20.79 -0.51
N LYS A 115 -22.07 20.14 -1.46
CA LYS A 115 -21.93 18.68 -1.50
C LYS A 115 -20.47 18.27 -1.38
N ALA A 116 -20.25 17.11 -0.73
CA ALA A 116 -18.94 16.51 -0.58
C ALA A 116 -18.88 15.21 -1.35
N LEU A 117 -17.82 15.03 -2.11
CA LEU A 117 -17.47 13.75 -2.74
C LEU A 117 -16.49 13.04 -1.80
N LEU A 118 -16.81 11.79 -1.46
CA LEU A 118 -16.01 10.99 -0.54
C LEU A 118 -15.57 9.71 -1.21
N ASP A 119 -14.37 9.24 -0.85
CA ASP A 119 -13.76 8.04 -1.42
C ASP A 119 -13.05 7.26 -0.32
N ALA A 120 -13.39 5.98 -0.17
CA ALA A 120 -12.75 5.07 0.78
C ALA A 120 -11.77 4.11 0.13
N ASN A 121 -11.52 4.21 -1.17
CA ASN A 121 -10.51 3.42 -1.86
C ASN A 121 -9.11 3.80 -1.38
N HIS A 122 -8.18 2.82 -1.46
CA HIS A 122 -6.77 3.14 -1.32
C HIS A 122 -6.37 4.11 -2.45
N PRO A 123 -5.50 5.09 -2.19
CA PRO A 123 -5.09 6.05 -3.24
C PRO A 123 -4.53 5.39 -4.51
N LEU A 124 -3.97 4.19 -4.40
CA LEU A 124 -3.41 3.44 -5.53
C LEU A 124 -4.29 2.28 -6.00
N ALA A 125 -5.51 2.17 -5.48
CA ALA A 125 -6.45 1.13 -5.92
C ALA A 125 -6.75 1.29 -7.42
N GLY A 126 -6.73 0.18 -8.14
CA GLY A 126 -6.94 0.15 -9.58
C GLY A 126 -5.69 0.45 -10.41
N TRP A 127 -4.56 0.69 -9.77
CA TRP A 127 -3.31 0.98 -10.45
C TRP A 127 -2.48 -0.28 -10.64
N THR A 128 -1.94 -0.46 -11.86
CA THR A 128 -0.86 -1.43 -12.10
C THR A 128 0.45 -0.72 -11.77
N LEU A 129 1.26 -1.35 -10.94
CA LEU A 129 2.45 -0.73 -10.38
C LEU A 129 3.71 -1.46 -10.82
N ARG A 130 4.78 -0.71 -11.08
CA ARG A 130 6.09 -1.24 -11.39
C ARG A 130 6.99 -1.16 -10.16
N PHE A 131 7.70 -2.26 -9.89
CA PHE A 131 8.68 -2.32 -8.80
C PHE A 131 10.05 -2.63 -9.37
N ASP A 132 11.02 -1.83 -8.98
CA ASP A 132 12.44 -2.07 -9.24
C ASP A 132 13.08 -2.43 -7.90
N VAL A 133 13.67 -3.62 -7.82
CA VAL A 133 14.16 -4.20 -6.57
C VAL A 133 15.60 -4.61 -6.70
N LYS A 134 16.40 -4.28 -5.69
CA LYS A 134 17.76 -4.81 -5.55
C LYS A 134 17.89 -5.52 -4.21
N ILE A 135 18.30 -6.77 -4.24
CA ILE A 135 18.55 -7.54 -3.01
C ILE A 135 19.95 -7.21 -2.51
N LEU A 136 20.02 -6.60 -1.33
CA LEU A 136 21.26 -6.09 -0.76
C LEU A 136 21.91 -7.10 0.19
N GLU A 137 21.09 -7.83 0.95
CA GLU A 137 21.59 -8.79 1.94
C GLU A 137 20.53 -9.83 2.23
N ILE A 138 20.96 -11.05 2.54
CA ILE A 138 20.10 -12.14 2.97
C ILE A 138 20.74 -12.72 4.23
N ALA A 139 19.97 -12.86 5.30
CA ALA A 139 20.42 -13.42 6.57
C ALA A 139 19.42 -14.45 7.07
N ASP A 140 19.91 -15.43 7.83
CA ASP A 140 19.03 -16.36 8.51
C ASP A 140 18.34 -15.62 9.66
N ALA A 141 17.03 -15.80 9.78
CA ALA A 141 16.29 -15.15 10.85
C ALA A 141 16.63 -15.80 12.19
N PRO A 142 16.95 -15.01 13.22
CA PRO A 142 17.17 -15.56 14.56
C PRO A 142 15.88 -16.18 15.09
N GLU A 143 16.00 -17.33 15.74
CA GLU A 143 14.85 -18.00 16.33
C GLU A 143 14.24 -17.12 17.42
N GLY A 144 12.93 -16.83 17.28
CA GLY A 144 12.17 -16.10 18.28
C GLY A 144 12.09 -14.58 18.12
N ASP A 145 12.91 -13.95 17.26
CA ASP A 145 12.98 -12.48 17.13
C ASP A 145 12.77 -11.97 15.70
N VAL A 146 12.13 -12.75 14.88
CA VAL A 146 12.07 -12.50 13.44
C VAL A 146 11.35 -11.21 13.06
N HIS A 147 10.26 -10.88 13.74
CA HIS A 147 9.47 -9.69 13.39
C HIS A 147 10.07 -8.39 13.92
N ASP A 148 10.88 -8.44 14.95
CA ASP A 148 11.44 -7.24 15.57
C ASP A 148 12.48 -6.55 14.68
N ASN A 149 13.07 -7.30 13.75
CA ASN A 149 14.09 -6.78 12.84
C ASN A 149 13.54 -6.41 11.46
N ALA A 150 12.28 -6.74 11.19
CA ALA A 150 11.67 -6.44 9.91
C ALA A 150 10.99 -5.07 9.95
N VAL A 151 11.45 -4.15 9.10
CA VAL A 151 10.86 -2.82 8.96
C VAL A 151 10.37 -2.70 7.53
N VAL A 152 9.06 -2.89 7.35
CA VAL A 152 8.44 -2.88 6.03
C VAL A 152 7.69 -1.56 5.86
N PRO A 153 8.05 -0.76 4.84
CA PRO A 153 7.31 0.47 4.57
C PRO A 153 5.88 0.16 4.12
N ASP A 154 4.98 1.09 4.37
CA ASP A 154 3.54 0.92 4.11
C ASP A 154 3.24 0.51 2.67
N PHE A 155 4.00 1.02 1.70
CA PHE A 155 3.75 0.71 0.29
C PHE A 155 4.10 -0.72 -0.11
N LEU A 156 4.74 -1.49 0.76
CA LEU A 156 5.06 -2.90 0.52
C LEU A 156 4.22 -3.84 1.40
N SER A 157 3.57 -3.32 2.43
CA SER A 157 2.85 -4.12 3.40
C SER A 157 1.42 -4.41 2.93
N VAL A 158 0.97 -5.66 3.12
CA VAL A 158 -0.43 -6.02 2.91
C VAL A 158 -1.38 -5.29 3.87
N GLN A 159 -0.87 -4.76 4.97
CA GLN A 159 -1.63 -4.01 5.97
C GLN A 159 -1.37 -2.50 5.91
N GLY A 160 -0.56 -2.05 4.96
CA GLY A 160 -0.13 -0.66 4.87
C GLY A 160 -1.22 0.32 4.50
N SER A 161 -2.42 -0.13 4.34
CA SER A 161 -3.56 0.69 3.96
C SER A 161 -4.34 1.25 5.15
N VAL A 162 -3.92 0.97 6.33
CA VAL A 162 -4.66 1.42 7.52
C VAL A 162 -4.16 2.78 8.00
#